data_1883724f289a93c26c04589c32e5baed
#
_entry.id   1883724f289a93c26c04589c32e5baed
#
_cell.length_a   1.000
_cell.length_b   1.000
_cell.length_c   1.000
_cell.angle_alpha   90.00
_cell.angle_beta   90.00
_cell.angle_gamma   90.00
#
_symmetry.space_group_name_H-M   'P 1'
#
loop_
_entity.id
_entity.type
_entity.pdbx_description
1 polymer ?
#
loop_
_entity_poly.entity_id
_entity_poly.type
_entity_poly.pdbx_seq_one_letter_code
_entity_poly.pdbx_strand_id
1 'polypeptide(L)'
;MSALDVPMKQIRNTPVVLGEADLLKTIQLLPGVQAGMEGFSGLHVRGGGPDQNLILLDGIPIYNADHLLGVFSIFTPEAMKKVTLFKGSFPARYGGRLSSIIDIRTNDGDMQNYHGTISVGLLTSKLHFEGPIIKNKTSFCLTGRRTYLDLVARPFLPEDKKYNYYFYDINAKVNHKF
;
A
#
# COMPACT_ATOMS: atom_id res chain seq x y z
N MET A 1 21.30 -4.61 -12.76
CA MET A 1 20.14 -4.95 -11.92
C MET A 1 18.95 -4.16 -12.42
N SER A 2 17.79 -4.82 -12.58
CA SER A 2 16.57 -4.13 -13.05
C SER A 2 15.74 -3.67 -11.84
N ALA A 3 16.27 -2.69 -11.09
CA ALA A 3 15.54 -2.02 -10.02
C ALA A 3 14.80 -0.81 -10.59
N LEU A 4 13.53 -0.67 -10.28
CA LEU A 4 12.70 0.45 -10.64
C LEU A 4 12.13 1.08 -9.37
N ASP A 5 12.53 2.29 -9.07
CA ASP A 5 11.90 3.08 -8.02
C ASP A 5 10.58 3.65 -8.55
N VAL A 6 9.50 3.34 -7.87
CA VAL A 6 8.16 3.84 -8.24
C VAL A 6 7.94 5.19 -7.55
N PRO A 7 7.77 6.29 -8.30
CA PRO A 7 7.59 7.61 -7.71
C PRO A 7 6.32 7.66 -6.84
N MET A 8 6.45 8.06 -5.58
CA MET A 8 5.31 8.17 -4.66
C MET A 8 4.24 9.14 -5.16
N LYS A 9 4.65 10.19 -5.90
CA LYS A 9 3.72 11.11 -6.55
C LYS A 9 2.84 10.40 -7.58
N GLN A 10 3.40 9.46 -8.34
CA GLN A 10 2.62 8.67 -9.30
C GLN A 10 1.61 7.78 -8.57
N ILE A 11 2.01 7.09 -7.49
CA ILE A 11 1.12 6.24 -6.70
C ILE A 11 -0.04 7.05 -6.14
N ARG A 12 0.22 8.21 -5.54
CA ARG A 12 -0.81 9.06 -4.92
C ARG A 12 -1.77 9.70 -5.93
N ASN A 13 -1.31 9.96 -7.15
CA ASN A 13 -2.08 10.67 -8.18
C ASN A 13 -2.75 9.73 -9.19
N THR A 14 -2.57 8.43 -9.08
CA THR A 14 -3.20 7.45 -9.98
C THR A 14 -4.41 6.82 -9.30
N PRO A 15 -5.64 7.29 -9.57
CA PRO A 15 -6.85 6.66 -9.06
C PRO A 15 -7.13 5.39 -9.87
N VAL A 16 -6.94 4.23 -9.29
CA VAL A 16 -7.04 2.94 -10.01
C VAL A 16 -8.24 2.09 -9.60
N VAL A 17 -8.78 2.31 -8.39
CA VAL A 17 -9.94 1.58 -7.90
C VAL A 17 -10.97 2.56 -7.34
N LEU A 18 -12.09 2.74 -8.02
CA LEU A 18 -13.22 3.58 -7.59
C LEU A 18 -12.79 4.98 -7.10
N GLY A 19 -11.76 5.55 -7.74
CA GLY A 19 -11.20 6.85 -7.37
C GLY A 19 -10.15 6.82 -6.25
N GLU A 20 -9.83 5.65 -5.70
CA GLU A 20 -8.82 5.50 -4.65
C GLU A 20 -7.46 5.16 -5.25
N ALA A 21 -6.41 5.80 -4.71
CA ALA A 21 -5.03 5.46 -5.03
C ALA A 21 -4.64 4.15 -4.32
N ASP A 22 -4.13 3.19 -5.07
CA ASP A 22 -3.69 1.89 -4.55
C ASP A 22 -2.28 1.55 -5.06
N LEU A 23 -1.41 1.12 -4.14
CA LEU A 23 -0.02 0.83 -4.44
C LEU A 23 0.12 -0.34 -5.42
N LEU A 24 -0.49 -1.49 -5.12
CA LEU A 24 -0.33 -2.69 -5.94
C LEU A 24 -0.97 -2.51 -7.31
N LYS A 25 -2.11 -1.83 -7.40
CA LYS A 25 -2.76 -1.49 -8.66
C LYS A 25 -1.90 -0.52 -9.50
N THR A 26 -1.24 0.44 -8.87
CA THR A 26 -0.30 1.30 -9.57
C THR A 26 0.91 0.53 -10.11
N ILE A 27 1.43 -0.44 -9.36
CA ILE A 27 2.51 -1.32 -9.81
C ILE A 27 2.07 -2.17 -11.02
N GLN A 28 0.83 -2.60 -11.09
CA GLN A 28 0.26 -3.35 -12.23
C GLN A 28 0.29 -2.54 -13.56
N LEU A 29 0.33 -1.21 -13.49
CA LEU A 29 0.44 -0.35 -14.67
C LEU A 29 1.88 -0.25 -15.21
N LEU A 30 2.87 -0.79 -14.52
CA LEU A 30 4.27 -0.70 -14.93
C LEU A 30 4.61 -1.71 -16.02
N PRO A 31 5.48 -1.36 -16.98
CA PRO A 31 5.89 -2.28 -18.03
C PRO A 31 6.44 -3.60 -17.48
N GLY A 32 5.97 -4.73 -18.03
CA GLY A 32 6.37 -6.07 -17.61
C GLY A 32 5.74 -6.56 -16.30
N VAL A 33 4.73 -5.88 -15.82
CA VAL A 33 3.84 -6.31 -14.75
C VAL A 33 2.45 -6.48 -15.34
N GLN A 34 1.80 -7.58 -15.02
CA GLN A 34 0.42 -7.86 -15.45
C GLN A 34 -0.44 -8.03 -14.21
N ALA A 35 -1.64 -7.50 -14.27
CA ALA A 35 -2.69 -7.85 -13.33
C ALA A 35 -3.08 -9.32 -13.52
N GLY A 36 -3.45 -10.00 -12.45
CA GLY A 36 -4.16 -11.26 -12.53
C GLY A 36 -5.58 -11.08 -13.11
N MET A 37 -6.51 -11.94 -12.74
CA MET A 37 -7.92 -11.72 -13.07
C MET A 37 -8.38 -10.36 -12.53
N GLU A 38 -9.24 -9.69 -13.29
CA GLU A 38 -9.83 -8.40 -12.89
C GLU A 38 -10.42 -8.50 -11.48
N GLY A 39 -10.06 -7.55 -10.62
CA GLY A 39 -10.50 -7.52 -9.22
C GLY A 39 -9.57 -8.20 -8.22
N PHE A 40 -8.53 -8.94 -8.65
CA PHE A 40 -7.58 -9.57 -7.74
C PHE A 40 -6.24 -8.82 -7.71
N SER A 41 -5.58 -8.79 -6.54
CA SER A 41 -4.27 -8.14 -6.35
C SER A 41 -3.10 -8.94 -6.92
N GLY A 42 -3.35 -10.07 -7.55
CA GLY A 42 -2.31 -10.91 -8.12
C GLY A 42 -1.39 -10.13 -9.06
N LEU A 43 -0.10 -10.12 -8.73
CA LEU A 43 0.94 -9.51 -9.57
C LEU A 43 1.66 -10.60 -10.34
N HIS A 44 1.60 -10.52 -11.66
CA HIS A 44 2.38 -11.35 -12.55
C HIS A 44 3.52 -10.53 -13.13
N VAL A 45 4.74 -10.80 -12.68
CA VAL A 45 5.91 -10.05 -13.12
C VAL A 45 6.73 -10.95 -14.05
N ARG A 46 6.91 -10.51 -15.31
CA ARG A 46 7.65 -11.24 -16.35
C ARG A 46 7.22 -12.71 -16.49
N GLY A 47 5.92 -12.96 -16.41
CA GLY A 47 5.36 -14.31 -16.53
C GLY A 47 5.39 -15.17 -15.27
N GLY A 48 5.93 -14.66 -14.16
CA GLY A 48 5.89 -15.36 -12.87
C GLY A 48 4.52 -15.22 -12.19
N GLY A 49 4.15 -16.23 -11.39
CA GLY A 49 2.90 -16.24 -10.63
C GLY A 49 2.92 -15.30 -9.41
N PRO A 50 1.75 -14.99 -8.83
CA PRO A 50 1.65 -14.14 -7.66
C PRO A 50 2.42 -14.65 -6.45
N ASP A 51 2.48 -15.97 -6.26
CA ASP A 51 3.22 -16.67 -5.21
C ASP A 51 4.75 -16.56 -5.36
N GLN A 52 5.22 -16.18 -6.55
CA GLN A 52 6.64 -16.01 -6.87
C GLN A 52 7.16 -14.60 -6.61
N ASN A 53 6.32 -13.70 -6.12
CA ASN A 53 6.70 -12.34 -5.76
C ASN A 53 6.94 -12.24 -4.25
N LEU A 54 7.95 -11.50 -3.84
CA LEU A 54 8.22 -11.16 -2.44
C LEU A 54 7.82 -9.72 -2.19
N ILE A 55 6.85 -9.52 -1.33
CA ILE A 55 6.47 -8.17 -0.86
C ILE A 55 7.08 -7.97 0.51
N LEU A 56 7.87 -6.91 0.66
CA LEU A 56 8.52 -6.54 1.91
C LEU A 56 8.00 -5.18 2.38
N LEU A 57 7.63 -5.10 3.65
CA LEU A 57 7.34 -3.86 4.33
C LEU A 57 8.41 -3.61 5.40
N ASP A 58 9.24 -2.59 5.20
CA ASP A 58 10.42 -2.31 6.05
C ASP A 58 11.33 -3.55 6.25
N GLY A 59 11.43 -4.40 5.22
CA GLY A 59 12.23 -5.62 5.24
C GLY A 59 11.53 -6.86 5.80
N ILE A 60 10.29 -6.75 6.24
CA ILE A 60 9.49 -7.87 6.76
C ILE A 60 8.61 -8.42 5.63
N PRO A 61 8.62 -9.75 5.38
CA PRO A 61 7.76 -10.36 4.37
C PRO A 61 6.28 -10.24 4.71
N ILE A 62 5.49 -9.79 3.74
CA ILE A 62 4.03 -9.72 3.81
C ILE A 62 3.45 -10.81 2.91
N TYR A 63 2.67 -11.70 3.50
CA TYR A 63 2.08 -12.83 2.78
C TYR A 63 0.70 -12.51 2.21
N ASN A 64 -0.12 -11.76 2.95
CA ASN A 64 -1.42 -11.30 2.49
C ASN A 64 -1.41 -9.77 2.40
N ALA A 65 -1.35 -9.27 1.18
CA ALA A 65 -1.12 -7.86 0.88
C ALA A 65 -2.40 -7.12 0.48
N ASP A 66 -3.56 -7.75 0.66
CA ASP A 66 -4.81 -7.19 0.16
C ASP A 66 -6.03 -7.45 1.03
N HIS A 67 -7.06 -6.64 0.78
CA HIS A 67 -8.42 -6.76 1.30
C HIS A 67 -9.39 -7.03 0.16
N LEU A 68 -10.58 -7.56 0.47
CA LEU A 68 -11.65 -7.78 -0.52
C LEU A 68 -11.19 -8.57 -1.74
N LEU A 69 -10.56 -9.74 -1.52
CA LEU A 69 -10.11 -10.60 -2.61
C LEU A 69 -9.22 -9.87 -3.63
N GLY A 70 -8.46 -8.85 -3.17
CA GLY A 70 -7.52 -8.11 -4.01
C GLY A 70 -8.03 -6.81 -4.62
N VAL A 71 -9.20 -6.34 -4.21
CA VAL A 71 -9.71 -5.04 -4.67
C VAL A 71 -8.89 -3.89 -4.10
N PHE A 72 -8.49 -3.96 -2.83
CA PHE A 72 -7.67 -2.95 -2.16
C PHE A 72 -6.41 -3.59 -1.57
N SER A 73 -5.26 -2.91 -1.71
CA SER A 73 -4.07 -3.31 -0.98
C SER A 73 -4.13 -2.83 0.48
N ILE A 74 -3.40 -3.53 1.37
CA ILE A 74 -3.21 -3.08 2.76
C ILE A 74 -2.34 -1.82 2.86
N PHE A 75 -1.68 -1.43 1.77
CA PHE A 75 -0.72 -0.34 1.74
C PHE A 75 -1.41 1.00 1.50
N THR A 76 -1.39 1.86 2.50
CA THR A 76 -1.89 3.23 2.41
C THR A 76 -0.79 4.13 1.84
N PRO A 77 -0.96 4.75 0.66
CA PRO A 77 0.09 5.53 0.01
C PRO A 77 0.67 6.66 0.87
N GLU A 78 -0.12 7.21 1.78
CA GLU A 78 0.29 8.26 2.71
C GLU A 78 1.31 7.75 3.74
N ALA A 79 1.24 6.47 4.12
CA ALA A 79 2.18 5.84 5.04
C ALA A 79 3.50 5.45 4.38
N MET A 80 3.61 5.51 3.05
CA MET A 80 4.77 5.01 2.30
C MET A 80 5.73 6.15 1.94
N LYS A 81 7.03 5.87 2.09
CA LYS A 81 8.13 6.78 1.74
C LYS A 81 8.76 6.41 0.40
N LYS A 82 8.95 5.11 0.18
CA LYS A 82 9.64 4.62 -1.01
C LYS A 82 9.11 3.23 -1.37
N VAL A 83 9.01 2.97 -2.67
CA VAL A 83 8.69 1.66 -3.22
C VAL A 83 9.68 1.34 -4.32
N THR A 84 10.36 0.20 -4.21
CA THR A 84 11.31 -0.29 -5.21
C THR A 84 10.86 -1.65 -5.71
N LEU A 85 10.66 -1.77 -7.02
CA LEU A 85 10.36 -3.03 -7.70
C LEU A 85 11.61 -3.58 -8.37
N PHE A 86 12.03 -4.78 -7.97
CA PHE A 86 13.08 -5.55 -8.64
C PHE A 86 12.42 -6.60 -9.54
N LYS A 87 12.70 -6.54 -10.84
CA LYS A 87 12.17 -7.47 -11.84
C LYS A 87 13.29 -8.42 -12.32
N GLY A 88 13.30 -9.65 -11.83
CA GLY A 88 14.26 -10.68 -12.22
C GLY A 88 15.55 -10.65 -11.42
N SER A 89 16.59 -9.92 -11.84
CA SER A 89 17.83 -9.80 -11.07
C SER A 89 17.69 -8.96 -9.83
N PHE A 90 17.75 -9.53 -8.66
CA PHE A 90 17.73 -8.83 -7.37
C PHE A 90 18.98 -9.15 -6.54
N PRO A 91 19.37 -8.27 -5.60
CA PRO A 91 20.51 -8.48 -4.73
C PRO A 91 20.41 -9.79 -3.92
N ALA A 92 21.56 -10.42 -3.62
CA ALA A 92 21.64 -11.69 -2.89
C ALA A 92 21.00 -11.67 -1.48
N ARG A 93 20.82 -10.48 -0.90
CA ARG A 93 20.10 -10.29 0.37
C ARG A 93 18.62 -10.66 0.31
N TYR A 94 18.04 -10.70 -0.87
CA TYR A 94 16.67 -11.11 -1.10
C TYR A 94 16.64 -12.56 -1.59
N GLY A 95 15.94 -13.43 -0.88
CA GLY A 95 15.80 -14.84 -1.23
C GLY A 95 14.37 -15.32 -1.14
N GLY A 96 14.15 -16.59 -1.52
CA GLY A 96 12.88 -17.28 -1.31
C GLY A 96 11.77 -16.99 -2.31
N ARG A 97 12.01 -16.19 -3.37
CA ARG A 97 11.07 -15.95 -4.47
C ARG A 97 11.80 -15.88 -5.81
N LEU A 98 11.08 -16.19 -6.90
CA LEU A 98 11.68 -16.40 -8.22
C LEU A 98 11.43 -15.27 -9.20
N SER A 99 10.33 -14.53 -9.07
CA SER A 99 9.88 -13.58 -10.08
C SER A 99 10.28 -12.15 -9.76
N SER A 100 9.83 -11.60 -8.64
CA SER A 100 10.10 -10.21 -8.28
C SER A 100 10.18 -9.95 -6.79
N ILE A 101 10.74 -8.79 -6.44
CA ILE A 101 10.75 -8.26 -5.08
C ILE A 101 10.14 -6.86 -5.11
N ILE A 102 9.19 -6.63 -4.24
CA ILE A 102 8.60 -5.31 -3.99
C ILE A 102 9.03 -4.88 -2.60
N ASP A 103 10.03 -3.99 -2.52
CA ASP A 103 10.53 -3.44 -1.24
C ASP A 103 9.84 -2.11 -0.96
N ILE A 104 8.98 -2.11 0.04
CA ILE A 104 8.18 -0.97 0.49
C ILE A 104 8.80 -0.45 1.78
N ARG A 105 9.09 0.85 1.81
CA ARG A 105 9.55 1.54 3.01
C ARG A 105 8.49 2.49 3.50
N THR A 106 8.16 2.39 4.78
CA THR A 106 7.21 3.28 5.42
C THR A 106 7.85 4.64 5.76
N ASN A 107 7.02 5.65 5.91
CA ASN A 107 7.45 6.99 6.29
C ASN A 107 7.98 6.99 7.74
N ASP A 108 9.11 7.65 7.95
CA ASP A 108 9.76 7.77 9.26
C ASP A 108 9.20 8.93 10.09
N GLY A 109 8.35 9.77 9.48
CA GLY A 109 7.86 11.01 10.08
C GLY A 109 8.88 12.18 9.98
N ASP A 110 8.36 13.39 10.04
CA ASP A 110 9.20 14.60 10.04
C ASP A 110 9.78 14.86 11.44
N MET A 111 11.08 15.11 11.51
CA MET A 111 11.78 15.41 12.78
C MET A 111 11.72 16.88 13.19
N GLN A 112 11.15 17.76 12.36
CA GLN A 112 11.15 19.21 12.59
C GLN A 112 9.76 19.81 12.71
N ASN A 113 8.84 19.38 11.84
CA ASN A 113 7.52 19.96 11.69
C ASN A 113 6.42 18.91 11.84
N TYR A 114 5.25 19.36 12.27
CA TYR A 114 4.04 18.54 12.24
C TYR A 114 3.33 18.69 10.91
N HIS A 115 2.92 17.56 10.34
CA HIS A 115 2.12 17.50 9.14
C HIS A 115 0.89 16.61 9.38
N GLY A 116 -0.24 17.03 8.86
CA GLY A 116 -1.47 16.26 8.94
C GLY A 116 -2.27 16.38 7.67
N THR A 117 -2.86 15.27 7.24
CA THR A 117 -3.75 15.22 6.08
C THR A 117 -4.96 14.37 6.42
N ILE A 118 -6.14 14.88 6.10
CA ILE A 118 -7.39 14.14 6.15
C ILE A 118 -7.94 14.08 4.75
N SER A 119 -8.27 12.89 4.29
CA SER A 119 -8.90 12.64 2.99
C SER A 119 -10.20 11.90 3.20
N VAL A 120 -11.26 12.36 2.55
CA VAL A 120 -12.56 11.69 2.54
C VAL A 120 -12.93 11.42 1.09
N GLY A 121 -12.92 10.18 0.71
CA GLY A 121 -13.34 9.69 -0.61
C GLY A 121 -14.74 9.08 -0.57
N LEU A 122 -15.19 8.55 -1.70
CA LEU A 122 -16.49 7.91 -1.82
C LEU A 122 -16.59 6.62 -0.99
N LEU A 123 -15.50 5.85 -0.92
CA LEU A 123 -15.46 4.54 -0.28
C LEU A 123 -14.59 4.47 0.97
N THR A 124 -13.68 5.43 1.14
CA THR A 124 -12.70 5.40 2.23
C THR A 124 -12.50 6.78 2.84
N SER A 125 -12.20 6.79 4.13
CA SER A 125 -11.61 7.95 4.81
C SER A 125 -10.20 7.59 5.28
N LYS A 126 -9.29 8.54 5.14
CA LYS A 126 -7.87 8.40 5.51
C LYS A 126 -7.46 9.55 6.41
N LEU A 127 -6.64 9.21 7.39
CA LEU A 127 -5.96 10.16 8.27
C LEU A 127 -4.48 9.85 8.20
N HIS A 128 -3.68 10.90 8.02
CA HIS A 128 -2.23 10.83 8.16
C HIS A 128 -1.79 11.95 9.09
N PHE A 129 -0.93 11.62 10.07
CA PHE A 129 -0.36 12.57 11.00
C PHE A 129 1.07 12.18 11.34
N GLU A 130 1.99 13.11 11.20
CA GLU A 130 3.41 12.91 11.48
C GLU A 130 4.04 14.13 12.13
N GLY A 131 5.14 13.94 12.84
CA GLY A 131 5.87 15.04 13.45
C GLY A 131 6.92 14.60 14.45
N PRO A 132 7.62 15.58 15.06
CA PRO A 132 8.63 15.33 16.06
C PRO A 132 8.02 15.01 17.43
N ILE A 133 8.51 13.93 18.07
CA ILE A 133 8.38 13.71 19.52
C ILE A 133 9.50 14.51 20.21
N ILE A 134 10.72 14.38 19.69
CA ILE A 134 11.89 15.17 20.10
C ILE A 134 12.50 15.73 18.83
N LYS A 135 12.53 17.06 18.70
CA LYS A 135 13.08 17.72 17.51
C LYS A 135 14.50 17.23 17.18
N ASN A 136 14.73 16.94 15.90
CA ASN A 136 15.98 16.42 15.34
C ASN A 136 16.44 15.04 15.86
N LYS A 137 15.64 14.39 16.73
CA LYS A 137 15.99 13.07 17.29
C LYS A 137 14.92 12.00 17.09
N THR A 138 13.68 12.31 17.44
CA THR A 138 12.61 11.30 17.43
C THR A 138 11.40 11.86 16.69
N SER A 139 10.93 11.11 15.72
CA SER A 139 9.70 11.39 14.98
C SER A 139 8.71 10.24 15.08
N PHE A 140 7.46 10.53 14.79
CA PHE A 140 6.42 9.55 14.63
C PHE A 140 5.66 9.77 13.32
N CYS A 141 5.08 8.70 12.82
CA CYS A 141 4.14 8.70 11.71
C CYS A 141 2.97 7.80 12.07
N LEU A 142 1.75 8.33 11.98
CA LEU A 142 0.50 7.63 12.22
C LEU A 142 -0.38 7.76 10.99
N THR A 143 -0.88 6.64 10.48
CA THR A 143 -1.80 6.63 9.35
C THR A 143 -2.96 5.70 9.66
N GLY A 144 -4.17 6.16 9.42
CA GLY A 144 -5.39 5.38 9.54
C GLY A 144 -6.20 5.42 8.24
N ARG A 145 -6.78 4.29 7.86
CA ARG A 145 -7.75 4.19 6.77
C ARG A 145 -8.95 3.37 7.25
N ARG A 146 -10.14 3.82 6.91
CA ARG A 146 -11.38 3.05 7.08
C ARG A 146 -12.18 3.09 5.79
N THR A 147 -12.72 1.94 5.40
CA THR A 147 -13.71 1.84 4.33
C THR A 147 -15.12 1.82 4.90
N TYR A 148 -16.09 2.25 4.11
CA TYR A 148 -17.52 2.23 4.45
C TYR A 148 -18.35 1.69 3.27
N LEU A 149 -17.86 0.60 2.67
CA LEU A 149 -18.57 -0.10 1.60
C LEU A 149 -19.96 -0.55 2.03
N ASP A 150 -20.12 -0.91 3.29
CA ASP A 150 -21.40 -1.24 3.91
C ASP A 150 -22.41 -0.08 3.80
N LEU A 151 -21.98 1.15 4.04
CA LEU A 151 -22.85 2.33 3.97
C LEU A 151 -23.22 2.68 2.53
N VAL A 152 -22.25 2.60 1.61
CA VAL A 152 -22.47 2.95 0.19
C VAL A 152 -23.27 1.88 -0.54
N ALA A 153 -23.05 0.60 -0.26
CA ALA A 153 -23.77 -0.50 -0.90
C ALA A 153 -25.19 -0.73 -0.31
N ARG A 154 -25.41 -0.34 0.93
CA ARG A 154 -26.66 -0.61 1.67
C ARG A 154 -27.94 -0.21 0.94
N PRO A 155 -28.05 0.96 0.26
CA PRO A 155 -29.25 1.36 -0.47
C PRO A 155 -29.56 0.47 -1.69
N PHE A 156 -28.56 -0.23 -2.22
CA PHE A 156 -28.65 -1.03 -3.44
C PHE A 156 -28.85 -2.53 -3.18
N LEU A 157 -28.76 -2.96 -1.92
CA LEU A 157 -28.88 -4.36 -1.52
C LEU A 157 -30.26 -4.65 -0.95
N PRO A 158 -30.86 -5.81 -1.29
CA PRO A 158 -32.09 -6.31 -0.65
C PRO A 158 -31.89 -6.44 0.87
N GLU A 159 -32.99 -6.33 1.64
CA GLU A 159 -32.92 -6.34 3.10
C GLU A 159 -32.35 -7.63 3.69
N ASP A 160 -32.60 -8.75 3.05
CA ASP A 160 -32.10 -10.08 3.40
C ASP A 160 -30.62 -10.30 3.07
N LYS A 161 -30.01 -9.39 2.29
CA LYS A 161 -28.60 -9.46 1.84
C LYS A 161 -27.75 -8.27 2.30
N LYS A 162 -28.12 -7.61 3.38
CA LYS A 162 -27.33 -6.52 3.96
C LYS A 162 -26.14 -7.07 4.72
N TYR A 163 -25.00 -7.15 4.05
CA TYR A 163 -23.71 -7.50 4.68
C TYR A 163 -23.02 -6.22 5.15
N ASN A 164 -22.56 -6.19 6.41
CA ASN A 164 -21.70 -5.13 6.93
C ASN A 164 -20.26 -5.48 6.55
N TYR A 165 -19.82 -4.98 5.39
CA TYR A 165 -18.45 -5.19 4.94
C TYR A 165 -17.67 -3.89 5.02
N TYR A 166 -16.76 -3.82 5.99
CA TYR A 166 -15.81 -2.73 6.16
C TYR A 166 -14.46 -3.30 6.63
N PHE A 167 -13.40 -2.58 6.37
CA PHE A 167 -12.10 -2.84 6.95
C PHE A 167 -11.44 -1.52 7.36
N TYR A 168 -10.45 -1.63 8.21
CA TYR A 168 -9.60 -0.51 8.61
C TYR A 168 -8.15 -0.97 8.66
N ASP A 169 -7.26 -0.04 8.32
CA ASP A 169 -5.82 -0.20 8.43
C ASP A 169 -5.26 0.91 9.31
N ILE A 170 -4.37 0.54 10.20
CA ILE A 170 -3.65 1.49 11.05
C ILE A 170 -2.16 1.17 10.93
N ASN A 171 -1.37 2.19 10.59
CA ASN A 171 0.07 2.11 10.59
C ASN A 171 0.62 3.14 11.57
N ALA A 172 1.49 2.70 12.47
CA ALA A 172 2.17 3.55 13.42
C ALA A 172 3.66 3.21 13.40
N LYS A 173 4.50 4.24 13.29
CA LYS A 173 5.95 4.12 13.31
C LYS A 173 6.56 5.20 14.18
N VAL A 174 7.53 4.82 14.97
CA VAL A 174 8.40 5.75 15.71
C VAL A 174 9.82 5.53 15.21
N ASN A 175 10.49 6.62 14.88
CA ASN A 175 11.86 6.61 14.42
C ASN A 175 12.72 7.43 15.37
N HIS A 176 13.85 6.88 15.79
CA HIS A 176 14.81 7.55 16.69
C HIS A 176 16.20 7.54 16.08
N LYS A 177 16.83 8.71 16.08
CA LYS A 177 18.22 8.88 15.66
C LYS A 177 19.10 8.99 16.91
N PHE A 178 19.98 8.02 17.05
CA PHE A 178 21.00 7.98 18.13
C PHE A 178 22.12 8.99 17.90
#